data_0827603efd6e1c1527c2b7ecad5ef4d7
#
_entry.id   0827603efd6e1c1527c2b7ecad5ef4d7
#
_cell.length_a   1.000
_cell.length_b   1.000
_cell.length_c   1.000
_cell.angle_alpha   90.00
_cell.angle_beta   90.00
_cell.angle_gamma   90.00
#
_symmetry.space_group_name_H-M   'P 1'
#
loop_
_entity.id
_entity.type
_entity.pdbx_description
1 polymer ?
#
loop_
_entity_poly.entity_id
_entity_poly.type
_entity_poly.pdbx_seq_one_letter_code
_entity_poly.pdbx_strand_id
1 'polypeptide(L)'
;AVILLKDTTQESARIGVDLVIQGDPRLERIAGRVMRKEEIEGGRLEEVWACKEAMYKAFGPGLDFVKDLKVDFLSKDLISGMGRKWEVRRKGNTVVVLGPV
;
A
#
# COMPACT_ATOMS: atom_id res chain seq x y z
N ALA A 1 1.13 15.17 -5.96
CA ALA A 1 2.58 14.94 -5.88
C ALA A 1 3.02 14.05 -7.01
N VAL A 2 4.03 14.46 -7.70
CA VAL A 2 4.60 13.64 -8.76
C VAL A 2 5.77 12.87 -8.19
N ILE A 3 5.70 11.56 -8.32
CA ILE A 3 6.80 10.70 -7.93
C ILE A 3 7.50 10.27 -9.19
N LEU A 4 8.76 10.68 -9.30
CA LEU A 4 9.57 10.33 -10.45
C LEU A 4 10.35 9.07 -10.13
N LEU A 5 10.01 8.00 -10.81
CA LEU A 5 10.67 6.72 -10.65
C LEU A 5 11.66 6.57 -11.81
N LYS A 6 12.81 7.19 -11.66
CA LYS A 6 13.82 7.20 -12.72
C LYS A 6 14.31 5.82 -13.09
N ASP A 7 14.26 4.91 -12.13
CA ASP A 7 14.77 3.57 -12.33
C ASP A 7 13.75 2.61 -12.89
N THR A 8 12.60 3.12 -13.31
CA THR A 8 11.59 2.27 -13.95
C THR A 8 12.07 1.65 -15.25
N THR A 9 13.17 2.15 -15.77
CA THR A 9 13.78 1.57 -16.95
C THR A 9 14.49 0.25 -16.67
N GLN A 10 14.71 -0.09 -15.41
CA GLN A 10 15.34 -1.36 -15.06
C GLN A 10 14.31 -2.48 -15.27
N GLU A 11 14.63 -3.38 -16.16
CA GLU A 11 13.70 -4.41 -16.61
C GLU A 11 13.19 -5.33 -15.51
N SER A 12 14.06 -5.62 -14.54
CA SER A 12 13.73 -6.54 -13.46
C SER A 12 13.03 -5.87 -12.29
N ALA A 13 12.98 -4.54 -12.26
CA ALA A 13 12.42 -3.82 -11.13
C ALA A 13 10.91 -3.74 -11.25
N ARG A 14 10.22 -4.27 -10.26
CA ARG A 14 8.78 -4.10 -10.12
C ARG A 14 8.54 -3.15 -8.97
N ILE A 15 8.06 -1.96 -9.30
CA ILE A 15 7.86 -0.90 -8.32
C ILE A 15 6.39 -0.55 -8.32
N GLY A 16 5.80 -0.55 -7.13
CA GLY A 16 4.43 -0.10 -6.94
C GLY A 16 4.41 1.18 -6.15
N VAL A 17 3.52 2.07 -6.54
CA VAL A 17 3.29 3.33 -5.85
C VAL A 17 1.81 3.57 -5.82
N ASP A 18 1.29 3.98 -4.66
CA ASP A 18 -0.07 4.43 -4.56
C ASP A 18 -0.19 5.62 -3.62
N LEU A 19 -1.20 6.44 -3.88
CA LEU A 19 -1.44 7.67 -3.16
C LEU A 19 -2.88 7.69 -2.69
N VAL A 20 -3.08 7.94 -1.40
CA VAL A 20 -4.42 7.96 -0.80
C VAL A 20 -4.55 9.23 0.04
N ILE A 21 -5.73 9.86 -0.04
CA ILE A 21 -6.05 11.02 0.78
C ILE A 21 -6.70 10.54 2.06
N GLN A 22 -6.22 11.05 3.19
CA GLN A 22 -6.76 10.68 4.49
C GLN A 22 -8.20 11.17 4.64
N GLY A 23 -9.01 10.36 5.32
CA GLY A 23 -10.39 10.71 5.61
C GLY A 23 -11.37 10.45 4.49
N ASP A 24 -10.96 9.75 3.44
CA ASP A 24 -11.88 9.39 2.36
C ASP A 24 -12.93 8.41 2.90
N PRO A 25 -14.21 8.80 2.91
CA PRO A 25 -15.26 7.94 3.48
C PRO A 25 -15.48 6.65 2.70
N ARG A 26 -15.07 6.61 1.44
CA ARG A 26 -15.20 5.38 0.65
C ARG A 26 -14.35 4.25 1.21
N LEU A 27 -13.27 4.59 1.87
CA LEU A 27 -12.33 3.60 2.40
C LEU A 27 -12.98 2.71 3.46
N GLU A 28 -13.76 3.30 4.36
CA GLU A 28 -14.46 2.52 5.37
C GLU A 28 -15.47 1.56 4.75
N ARG A 29 -16.10 1.97 3.64
CA ARG A 29 -17.10 1.13 2.98
C ARG A 29 -16.49 -0.08 2.30
N ILE A 30 -15.28 0.05 1.76
CA ILE A 30 -14.64 -1.05 1.05
C ILE A 30 -13.73 -1.90 1.93
N ALA A 31 -13.38 -1.41 3.11
CA ALA A 31 -12.39 -2.07 3.97
C ALA A 31 -12.73 -3.54 4.23
N GLY A 32 -13.99 -3.85 4.52
CA GLY A 32 -14.40 -5.22 4.79
C GLY A 32 -14.22 -6.19 3.62
N ARG A 33 -14.06 -5.68 2.41
CA ARG A 33 -13.87 -6.50 1.22
C ARG A 33 -12.40 -6.70 0.87
N VAL A 34 -11.54 -5.76 1.26
CA VAL A 34 -10.16 -5.74 0.79
C VAL A 34 -9.13 -5.86 1.90
N MET A 35 -9.58 -5.87 3.15
CA MET A 35 -8.69 -5.90 4.31
C MET A 35 -9.07 -7.03 5.25
N ARG A 36 -8.04 -7.60 5.92
CA ARG A 36 -8.27 -8.54 7.01
C ARG A 36 -8.80 -7.78 8.23
N LYS A 37 -9.46 -8.51 9.12
CA LYS A 37 -9.96 -7.94 10.35
C LYS A 37 -8.86 -7.21 11.14
N GLU A 38 -7.69 -7.82 11.24
CA GLU A 38 -6.55 -7.26 11.97
C GLU A 38 -6.09 -5.94 11.35
N GLU A 39 -6.14 -5.85 10.03
CA GLU A 39 -5.75 -4.64 9.32
C GLU A 39 -6.73 -3.50 9.60
N ILE A 40 -8.01 -3.82 9.66
CA ILE A 40 -9.05 -2.83 9.98
C ILE A 40 -8.92 -2.36 11.42
N GLU A 41 -8.73 -3.30 12.34
CA GLU A 41 -8.64 -3.00 13.77
C GLU A 41 -7.43 -2.14 14.11
N GLY A 42 -6.40 -2.19 13.30
CA GLY A 42 -5.22 -1.36 13.49
C GLY A 42 -5.45 0.13 13.27
N GLY A 43 -6.55 0.50 12.61
CA GLY A 43 -6.94 1.90 12.47
C GLY A 43 -6.14 2.74 11.51
N ARG A 44 -5.30 2.12 10.68
CA ARG A 44 -4.48 2.81 9.69
C ARG A 44 -4.93 2.44 8.29
N LEU A 45 -6.21 2.67 8.01
CA LEU A 45 -6.84 2.20 6.77
C LEU A 45 -6.19 2.78 5.53
N GLU A 46 -5.81 4.06 5.56
CA GLU A 46 -5.21 4.72 4.41
C GLU A 46 -3.88 4.09 4.05
N GLU A 47 -3.03 3.82 5.04
CA GLU A 47 -1.74 3.21 4.79
C GLU A 47 -1.90 1.76 4.32
N VAL A 48 -2.82 1.02 4.91
CA VAL A 48 -3.10 -0.36 4.49
C VAL A 48 -3.57 -0.38 3.05
N TRP A 49 -4.54 0.47 2.71
CA TRP A 49 -5.07 0.53 1.35
C TRP A 49 -4.01 0.93 0.34
N ALA A 50 -3.26 1.99 0.64
CA ALA A 50 -2.20 2.45 -0.25
C ALA A 50 -1.15 1.37 -0.47
N CYS A 51 -0.79 0.62 0.58
CA CYS A 51 0.17 -0.46 0.46
C CYS A 51 -0.36 -1.60 -0.40
N LYS A 52 -1.62 -2.01 -0.20
CA LYS A 52 -2.21 -3.07 -1.02
C LYS A 52 -2.29 -2.67 -2.48
N GLU A 53 -2.67 -1.43 -2.76
CA GLU A 53 -2.70 -0.92 -4.12
C GLU A 53 -1.31 -0.88 -4.74
N ALA A 54 -0.31 -0.45 -3.97
CA ALA A 54 1.07 -0.43 -4.45
C ALA A 54 1.57 -1.84 -4.78
N MET A 55 1.28 -2.79 -3.90
CA MET A 55 1.64 -4.19 -4.15
C MET A 55 0.93 -4.73 -5.39
N TYR A 56 -0.34 -4.42 -5.54
CA TYR A 56 -1.09 -4.86 -6.70
C TYR A 56 -0.53 -4.28 -7.99
N LYS A 57 -0.16 -3.01 -7.99
CA LYS A 57 0.45 -2.38 -9.16
C LYS A 57 1.80 -2.99 -9.50
N ALA A 58 2.56 -3.39 -8.48
CA ALA A 58 3.86 -3.99 -8.70
C ALA A 58 3.78 -5.45 -9.16
N PHE A 59 2.89 -6.24 -8.58
CA PHE A 59 2.88 -7.69 -8.73
C PHE A 59 1.56 -8.29 -9.19
N GLY A 60 0.45 -7.54 -9.17
CA GLY A 60 -0.82 -8.02 -9.74
C GLY A 60 -0.69 -8.27 -11.23
N PRO A 61 -1.73 -8.58 -11.97
CA PRO A 61 -3.09 -8.92 -11.59
C PRO A 61 -3.21 -10.35 -11.08
N GLY A 62 -4.40 -10.68 -10.60
CA GLY A 62 -4.69 -12.03 -10.15
C GLY A 62 -4.50 -12.25 -8.66
N LEU A 63 -4.02 -11.23 -7.94
CA LEU A 63 -3.83 -11.33 -6.50
C LEU A 63 -5.09 -10.90 -5.75
N ASP A 64 -5.38 -11.64 -4.69
CA ASP A 64 -6.52 -11.34 -3.82
C ASP A 64 -6.07 -10.35 -2.74
N PHE A 65 -6.83 -9.27 -2.58
CA PHE A 65 -6.46 -8.21 -1.64
C PHE A 65 -6.46 -8.66 -0.18
N VAL A 66 -7.29 -9.63 0.17
CA VAL A 66 -7.34 -10.13 1.55
C VAL A 66 -6.33 -11.25 1.77
N LYS A 67 -6.27 -12.21 0.85
CA LYS A 67 -5.47 -13.42 1.04
C LYS A 67 -4.00 -13.24 0.67
N ASP A 68 -3.75 -12.51 -0.42
CA ASP A 68 -2.40 -12.43 -0.98
C ASP A 68 -1.69 -11.13 -0.58
N LEU A 69 -2.44 -10.04 -0.47
CA LEU A 69 -1.87 -8.72 -0.20
C LEU A 69 -1.98 -8.35 1.28
N LYS A 70 -1.58 -9.26 2.14
CA LYS A 70 -1.59 -9.02 3.58
C LYS A 70 -0.49 -8.05 3.96
N VAL A 71 -0.80 -7.13 4.87
CA VAL A 71 0.17 -6.14 5.32
C VAL A 71 0.29 -6.18 6.84
N ASP A 72 1.51 -5.97 7.32
CA ASP A 72 1.80 -5.84 8.74
C ASP A 72 2.73 -4.66 8.94
N PHE A 73 2.44 -3.85 9.94
CA PHE A 73 3.27 -2.68 10.22
C PHE A 73 4.53 -3.08 10.95
N LEU A 74 5.67 -2.74 10.37
CA LEU A 74 6.98 -2.94 11.00
C LEU A 74 7.36 -1.73 11.84
N SER A 75 6.96 -0.55 11.39
CA SER A 75 7.17 0.71 12.09
C SER A 75 6.17 1.72 11.57
N LYS A 76 6.26 2.96 12.04
CA LYS A 76 5.39 4.03 11.58
C LYS A 76 5.47 4.23 10.06
N ASP A 77 6.66 4.06 9.49
CA ASP A 77 6.91 4.38 8.09
C ASP A 77 7.27 3.17 7.24
N LEU A 78 7.15 1.96 7.78
CA LEU A 78 7.54 0.76 7.07
C LEU A 78 6.51 -0.34 7.26
N ILE A 79 6.08 -0.91 6.14
CA ILE A 79 5.08 -1.98 6.11
C ILE A 79 5.71 -3.21 5.48
N SER A 80 5.37 -4.38 6.01
CA SER A 80 5.72 -5.67 5.42
C SER A 80 4.54 -6.19 4.61
N GLY A 81 4.81 -6.65 3.40
CA GLY A 81 3.79 -7.27 2.56
C GLY A 81 4.45 -8.07 1.44
N MET A 82 3.92 -9.24 1.16
CA MET A 82 4.42 -10.14 0.12
C MET A 82 5.91 -10.50 0.32
N GLY A 83 6.33 -10.63 1.59
CA GLY A 83 7.73 -10.92 1.91
C GLY A 83 8.69 -9.77 1.64
N ARG A 84 8.19 -8.58 1.46
CA ARG A 84 8.97 -7.40 1.10
C ARG A 84 8.62 -6.24 2.01
N LYS A 85 9.41 -5.17 1.90
CA LYS A 85 9.20 -3.96 2.70
C LYS A 85 8.69 -2.84 1.81
N TRP A 86 7.79 -2.04 2.35
CA TRP A 86 7.12 -0.95 1.65
C TRP A 86 7.22 0.30 2.49
N GLU A 87 7.64 1.39 1.90
CA GLU A 87 7.86 2.65 2.60
C GLU A 87 6.61 3.50 2.57
N VAL A 88 6.29 4.11 3.73
CA VAL A 88 5.15 5.02 3.85
C VAL A 88 5.68 6.43 4.02
N ARG A 89 5.15 7.34 3.22
CA ARG A 89 5.45 8.76 3.32
C ARG A 89 4.16 9.54 3.45
N ARG A 90 4.20 10.59 4.23
CA ARG A 90 3.03 11.43 4.48
C ARG A 90 3.37 12.88 4.20
N LYS A 91 2.44 13.57 3.55
CA LYS A 91 2.57 15.01 3.32
C LYS A 91 1.18 15.61 3.36
N GLY A 92 0.94 16.48 4.36
CA GLY A 92 -0.39 17.01 4.59
C GLY A 92 -1.37 15.87 4.90
N ASN A 93 -2.44 15.80 4.16
CA ASN A 93 -3.42 14.73 4.29
C ASN A 93 -3.23 13.61 3.26
N THR A 94 -2.08 13.58 2.61
CA THR A 94 -1.80 12.58 1.59
C THR A 94 -0.85 11.52 2.13
N VAL A 95 -1.20 10.26 1.88
CA VAL A 95 -0.37 9.11 2.21
C VAL A 95 0.11 8.49 0.92
N VAL A 96 1.41 8.27 0.82
CA VAL A 96 2.02 7.61 -0.33
C VAL A 96 2.76 6.37 0.17
N VAL A 97 2.52 5.24 -0.47
CA VAL A 97 3.26 4.01 -0.20
C VAL A 97 3.98 3.61 -1.46
N LEU A 98 5.23 3.27 -1.32
CA LEU A 98 6.05 2.86 -2.46
C LEU A 98 6.98 1.73 -2.07
N GLY A 99 7.32 0.93 -3.04
CA GLY A 99 8.22 -0.20 -2.83
C GLY A 99 8.17 -1.19 -3.97
N PRO A 100 8.77 -2.37 -3.76
CA PRO A 100 9.48 -2.76 -2.53
C PRO A 100 10.80 -2.01 -2.36
N VAL A 101 11.14 -1.79 -1.12
CA VAL A 101 12.40 -1.13 -0.78
C VAL A 101 13.41 -2.11 -0.20
#